data_76fc4368f7b5fff0590ee4e58eb718aa
#
_entry.id   76fc4368f7b5fff0590ee4e58eb718aa
#
_cell.length_a   1.000
_cell.length_b   1.000
_cell.length_c   1.000
_cell.angle_alpha   90.00
_cell.angle_beta   90.00
_cell.angle_gamma   90.00
#
_symmetry.space_group_name_H-M   'P 1'
#
loop_
_entity.id
_entity.type
_entity.pdbx_description
1 polymer ?
#
loop_
_entity_poly.entity_id
_entity_poly.type
_entity_poly.pdbx_seq_one_letter_code
_entity_poly.pdbx_strand_id
1 'polypeptide(L)'
;MSTTRVLVRDVELPTATAHRGGGTLALITLDNGLDHRAPSTLGPETIAELTQVLSGLRQRAASGEIVAVAVTGKPYVLAAGADLKRIGEVNTRQAALALAEGGHEAYTLLGNLGVPSFAFINGVALGGGLELTLACTYRTVSGSVHALGLPETSLGLVPGW
;
A
#
# COMPACT_ATOMS: atom_id res chain seq x y z
N MET A 1 3.25 -12.86 14.88
CA MET A 1 3.57 -12.52 13.48
C MET A 1 4.34 -11.21 13.49
N SER A 2 5.28 -11.02 12.57
CA SER A 2 5.98 -9.73 12.47
C SER A 2 5.05 -8.72 11.79
N THR A 3 4.97 -7.50 12.33
CA THR A 3 4.19 -6.39 11.76
C THR A 3 4.81 -5.98 10.43
N THR A 4 3.98 -5.78 9.40
CA THR A 4 4.44 -5.24 8.13
C THR A 4 4.83 -3.77 8.31
N ARG A 5 6.05 -3.43 7.96
CA ARG A 5 6.60 -2.08 8.01
C ARG A 5 6.41 -1.37 6.67
N VAL A 6 6.32 -0.06 6.73
CA VAL A 6 6.19 0.82 5.57
C VAL A 6 7.53 1.51 5.33
N LEU A 7 8.38 0.88 4.53
CA LEU A 7 9.72 1.38 4.25
C LEU A 7 9.68 2.37 3.09
N VAL A 8 10.35 3.51 3.22
CA VAL A 8 10.42 4.53 2.16
C VAL A 8 11.86 4.70 1.69
N ARG A 9 12.04 4.72 0.37
CA ARG A 9 13.32 4.98 -0.27
C ARG A 9 13.13 5.96 -1.42
N ASP A 10 14.01 6.92 -1.54
CA ASP A 10 14.07 7.83 -2.67
C ASP A 10 14.78 7.18 -3.87
N VAL A 11 14.24 7.38 -5.05
CA VAL A 11 14.78 6.89 -6.32
C VAL A 11 14.88 8.06 -7.27
N GLU A 12 16.09 8.39 -7.71
CA GLU A 12 16.32 9.43 -8.69
C GLU A 12 15.88 8.97 -10.08
N LEU A 13 15.03 9.76 -10.71
CA LEU A 13 14.54 9.52 -12.06
C LEU A 13 15.47 10.24 -13.07
N PRO A 14 16.00 9.53 -14.09
CA PRO A 14 16.90 10.13 -15.06
C PRO A 14 16.18 11.21 -15.89
N THR A 15 16.87 12.31 -16.14
CA THR A 15 16.38 13.46 -16.92
C THR A 15 15.99 13.10 -18.35
N ALA A 16 16.65 12.08 -18.94
CA ALA A 16 16.41 11.64 -20.31
C ALA A 16 15.08 10.91 -20.56
N THR A 17 14.42 10.45 -19.51
CA THR A 17 13.15 9.70 -19.59
C THR A 17 11.91 10.54 -19.27
N ALA A 18 12.11 11.75 -18.79
CA ALA A 18 10.99 12.63 -18.42
C ALA A 18 10.87 13.76 -19.44
N HIS A 19 9.75 13.84 -20.15
CA HIS A 19 9.38 15.01 -20.94
C HIS A 19 9.30 16.31 -20.11
N ARG A 20 9.58 16.25 -18.78
CA ARG A 20 9.49 17.36 -17.82
C ARG A 20 10.71 17.51 -16.90
N GLY A 21 11.87 16.95 -17.26
CA GLY A 21 13.04 16.95 -16.37
C GLY A 21 13.00 15.78 -15.37
N GLY A 22 14.17 15.41 -14.83
CA GLY A 22 14.30 14.40 -13.78
C GLY A 22 13.58 14.80 -12.49
N GLY A 23 13.61 13.94 -11.50
CA GLY A 23 13.03 14.22 -10.18
C GLY A 23 13.16 13.01 -9.26
N THR A 24 12.69 13.16 -8.05
CA THR A 24 12.73 12.09 -7.05
C THR A 24 11.39 11.37 -6.97
N LEU A 25 11.40 10.05 -7.09
CA LEU A 25 10.27 9.18 -6.80
C LEU A 25 10.44 8.60 -5.39
N ALA A 26 9.45 8.76 -4.53
CA ALA A 26 9.42 8.07 -3.25
C ALA A 26 8.84 6.66 -3.42
N LEU A 27 9.66 5.63 -3.21
CA LEU A 27 9.26 4.23 -3.29
C LEU A 27 8.90 3.70 -1.90
N ILE A 28 7.65 3.34 -1.71
CA ILE A 28 7.13 2.64 -0.53
C ILE A 28 7.28 1.13 -0.77
N THR A 29 7.88 0.43 0.20
CA THR A 29 7.95 -1.04 0.21
C THR A 29 7.26 -1.58 1.46
N LEU A 30 6.28 -2.47 1.27
CA LEU A 30 5.62 -3.18 2.36
C LEU A 30 6.40 -4.46 2.68
N ASP A 31 6.99 -4.53 3.88
CA ASP A 31 7.84 -5.66 4.27
C ASP A 31 7.66 -6.01 5.75
N ASN A 32 7.40 -7.27 6.06
CA ASN A 32 7.33 -7.79 7.42
C ASN A 32 8.67 -8.36 7.92
N GLY A 33 9.74 -8.23 7.15
CA GLY A 33 11.08 -8.72 7.49
C GLY A 33 11.24 -10.24 7.45
N LEU A 34 10.22 -10.97 6.96
CA LEU A 34 10.24 -12.42 6.82
C LEU A 34 10.39 -12.80 5.33
N ASP A 35 10.66 -14.08 5.05
CA ASP A 35 10.73 -14.56 3.68
C ASP A 35 9.35 -14.47 2.95
N HIS A 36 9.32 -14.80 1.66
CA HIS A 36 8.12 -14.73 0.83
C HIS A 36 7.01 -15.72 1.23
N ARG A 37 7.32 -16.76 2.01
CA ARG A 37 6.35 -17.75 2.49
C ARG A 37 5.50 -17.23 3.64
N ALA A 38 5.95 -16.14 4.29
CA ALA A 38 5.21 -15.42 5.31
C ALA A 38 4.71 -14.09 4.73
N PRO A 39 3.50 -14.06 4.13
CA PRO A 39 3.02 -12.88 3.42
C PRO A 39 2.89 -11.67 4.34
N SER A 40 3.17 -10.48 3.79
CA SER A 40 2.89 -9.21 4.45
C SER A 40 1.38 -9.02 4.52
N THR A 41 0.86 -8.67 5.69
CA THR A 41 -0.56 -8.33 5.92
C THR A 41 -0.68 -6.90 6.44
N LEU A 42 -1.85 -6.30 6.27
CA LEU A 42 -2.15 -4.94 6.67
C LEU A 42 -2.93 -4.97 7.99
N GLY A 43 -2.23 -4.79 9.10
CA GLY A 43 -2.82 -4.64 10.43
C GLY A 43 -3.00 -3.16 10.80
N PRO A 44 -3.66 -2.85 11.93
CA PRO A 44 -3.89 -1.48 12.38
C PRO A 44 -2.59 -0.66 12.49
N GLU A 45 -1.53 -1.28 12.98
CA GLU A 45 -0.21 -0.65 13.13
C GLU A 45 0.39 -0.28 11.77
N THR A 46 0.26 -1.18 10.77
CA THR A 46 0.74 -0.94 9.40
C THR A 46 -0.06 0.18 8.74
N ILE A 47 -1.38 0.21 8.92
CA ILE A 47 -2.26 1.26 8.39
C ILE A 47 -1.91 2.61 9.02
N ALA A 48 -1.70 2.68 10.32
CA ALA A 48 -1.28 3.90 11.01
C ALA A 48 0.09 4.40 10.51
N GLU A 49 1.07 3.50 10.33
CA GLU A 49 2.38 3.82 9.78
C GLU A 49 2.24 4.32 8.32
N LEU A 50 1.40 3.67 7.52
CA LEU A 50 1.12 4.08 6.13
C LEU A 50 0.51 5.48 6.07
N THR A 51 -0.48 5.78 6.90
CA THR A 51 -1.11 7.10 7.00
C THR A 51 -0.08 8.17 7.34
N GLN A 52 0.78 7.90 8.33
CA GLN A 52 1.86 8.83 8.71
C GLN A 52 2.85 9.06 7.57
N VAL A 53 3.31 8.00 6.91
CA VAL A 53 4.22 8.07 5.77
C VAL A 53 3.59 8.89 4.62
N LEU A 54 2.35 8.57 4.24
CA LEU A 54 1.65 9.26 3.15
C LEU A 54 1.40 10.73 3.46
N SER A 55 1.12 11.08 4.71
CA SER A 55 1.00 12.49 5.14
C SER A 55 2.32 13.25 4.95
N GLY A 56 3.45 12.65 5.30
CA GLY A 56 4.77 13.21 5.04
C GLY A 56 5.08 13.33 3.53
N LEU A 57 4.77 12.30 2.76
CA LEU A 57 4.98 12.31 1.31
C LEU A 57 4.11 13.37 0.61
N ARG A 58 2.88 13.61 1.06
CA ARG A 58 2.04 14.68 0.55
C ARG A 58 2.67 16.07 0.78
N GLN A 59 3.32 16.29 1.92
CA GLN A 59 4.05 17.54 2.18
C GLN A 59 5.27 17.69 1.25
N ARG A 60 6.04 16.61 1.05
CA ARG A 60 7.18 16.57 0.13
C ARG A 60 6.74 16.79 -1.33
N ALA A 61 5.60 16.26 -1.72
CA ALA A 61 4.99 16.51 -3.03
C ALA A 61 4.60 17.98 -3.20
N ALA A 62 3.96 18.57 -2.19
CA ALA A 62 3.54 19.96 -2.22
C ALA A 62 4.73 20.96 -2.28
N SER A 63 5.88 20.60 -1.69
CA SER A 63 7.11 21.40 -1.78
C SER A 63 7.90 21.17 -3.09
N GLY A 64 7.48 20.21 -3.93
CA GLY A 64 8.18 19.84 -5.15
C GLY A 64 9.43 18.98 -4.94
N GLU A 65 9.66 18.47 -3.72
CA GLU A 65 10.79 17.60 -3.40
C GLU A 65 10.67 16.23 -4.08
N ILE A 66 9.44 15.72 -4.23
CA ILE A 66 9.18 14.49 -4.98
C ILE A 66 8.19 14.76 -6.11
N VAL A 67 8.34 14.03 -7.21
CA VAL A 67 7.50 14.16 -8.41
C VAL A 67 6.54 12.99 -8.61
N ALA A 68 6.73 11.91 -7.86
CA ALA A 68 5.90 10.72 -7.90
C ALA A 68 6.06 9.88 -6.62
N VAL A 69 5.07 9.03 -6.36
CA VAL A 69 5.13 8.00 -5.32
C VAL A 69 4.90 6.64 -5.98
N ALA A 70 5.61 5.62 -5.53
CA ALA A 70 5.33 4.24 -5.93
C ALA A 70 5.14 3.34 -4.70
N VAL A 71 4.32 2.31 -4.84
CA VAL A 71 4.09 1.28 -3.84
C VAL A 71 4.44 -0.08 -4.42
N THR A 72 5.19 -0.85 -3.66
CA THR A 72 5.51 -2.24 -3.97
C THR A 72 5.59 -3.06 -2.68
N GLY A 73 5.83 -4.34 -2.77
CA GLY A 73 6.09 -5.19 -1.62
C GLY A 73 7.45 -5.87 -1.69
N LYS A 74 7.75 -6.67 -0.67
CA LYS A 74 8.91 -7.56 -0.70
C LYS A 74 8.80 -8.55 -1.86
N PRO A 75 9.88 -9.29 -2.23
CA PRO A 75 9.84 -10.24 -3.34
C PRO A 75 8.65 -11.21 -3.26
N TYR A 76 7.91 -11.35 -4.36
CA TYR A 76 6.75 -12.22 -4.58
C TYR A 76 5.48 -11.89 -3.78
N VAL A 77 5.47 -10.85 -2.94
CA VAL A 77 4.29 -10.46 -2.15
C VAL A 77 4.21 -8.95 -2.04
N LEU A 78 3.15 -8.35 -2.59
CA LEU A 78 2.84 -6.95 -2.30
C LEU A 78 2.18 -6.86 -0.91
N ALA A 79 0.98 -7.40 -0.77
CA ALA A 79 0.29 -7.58 0.50
C ALA A 79 -0.85 -8.61 0.35
N ALA A 80 -1.01 -9.49 1.33
CA ALA A 80 -2.04 -10.53 1.32
C ALA A 80 -3.35 -10.11 2.01
N GLY A 81 -3.63 -8.81 2.00
CA GLY A 81 -4.85 -8.24 2.59
C GLY A 81 -4.72 -7.92 4.07
N ALA A 82 -5.86 -7.68 4.69
CA ALA A 82 -5.95 -7.38 6.11
C ALA A 82 -5.48 -8.54 6.98
N ASP A 83 -4.97 -8.23 8.17
CA ASP A 83 -4.60 -9.26 9.14
C ASP A 83 -5.87 -9.89 9.75
N LEU A 84 -6.25 -11.07 9.22
CA LEU A 84 -7.47 -11.79 9.65
C LEU A 84 -7.49 -12.13 11.13
N LYS A 85 -6.33 -12.30 11.78
CA LYS A 85 -6.27 -12.52 13.22
C LYS A 85 -6.71 -11.28 13.98
N ARG A 86 -6.23 -10.12 13.57
CA ARG A 86 -6.62 -8.83 14.14
C ARG A 86 -8.10 -8.50 13.88
N ILE A 87 -8.61 -8.83 12.68
CA ILE A 87 -10.04 -8.71 12.40
C ILE A 87 -10.86 -9.60 13.36
N GLY A 88 -10.40 -10.83 13.62
CA GLY A 88 -11.06 -11.75 14.54
C GLY A 88 -11.10 -11.27 16.01
N GLU A 89 -10.23 -10.36 16.40
CA GLU A 89 -10.22 -9.71 17.72
C GLU A 89 -11.21 -8.52 17.84
N VAL A 90 -11.74 -8.04 16.69
CA VAL A 90 -12.69 -6.92 16.63
C VAL A 90 -14.08 -7.43 17.07
N ASN A 91 -14.49 -7.05 18.26
CA ASN A 91 -15.73 -7.54 18.89
C ASN A 91 -16.76 -6.44 19.17
N THR A 92 -16.49 -5.20 18.76
CA THR A 92 -17.42 -4.08 18.89
C THR A 92 -17.61 -3.36 17.56
N ARG A 93 -18.81 -2.79 17.35
CA ARG A 93 -19.08 -1.95 16.17
C ARG A 93 -18.11 -0.77 16.06
N GLN A 94 -17.76 -0.15 17.19
CA GLN A 94 -16.84 0.98 17.19
C GLN A 94 -15.43 0.59 16.73
N ALA A 95 -14.90 -0.54 17.19
CA ALA A 95 -13.59 -1.04 16.75
C ALA A 95 -13.60 -1.42 15.27
N ALA A 96 -14.71 -2.01 14.77
CA ALA A 96 -14.86 -2.32 13.35
C ALA A 96 -14.88 -1.06 12.48
N LEU A 97 -15.60 -0.02 12.90
CA LEU A 97 -15.63 1.27 12.21
C LEU A 97 -14.24 1.92 12.19
N ALA A 98 -13.55 1.98 13.33
CA ALA A 98 -12.21 2.58 13.41
C ALA A 98 -11.21 1.88 12.48
N LEU A 99 -11.30 0.54 12.35
CA LEU A 99 -10.45 -0.22 11.43
C LEU A 99 -10.75 0.14 9.96
N ALA A 100 -12.02 0.20 9.58
CA ALA A 100 -12.43 0.57 8.22
C ALA A 100 -12.07 2.02 7.88
N GLU A 101 -12.34 2.96 8.79
CA GLU A 101 -12.03 4.38 8.64
C GLU A 101 -10.53 4.62 8.48
N GLY A 102 -9.69 3.91 9.26
CA GLY A 102 -8.24 4.00 9.14
C GLY A 102 -7.72 3.58 7.76
N GLY A 103 -8.24 2.50 7.20
CA GLY A 103 -7.90 2.08 5.83
C GLY A 103 -8.39 3.08 4.78
N HIS A 104 -9.64 3.56 4.89
CA HIS A 104 -10.17 4.59 4.00
C HIS A 104 -9.34 5.87 4.02
N GLU A 105 -8.90 6.31 5.21
CA GLU A 105 -8.04 7.49 5.34
C GLU A 105 -6.71 7.29 4.61
N ALA A 106 -6.02 6.18 4.86
CA ALA A 106 -4.74 5.88 4.23
C ALA A 106 -4.85 5.83 2.71
N TYR A 107 -5.88 5.14 2.17
CA TYR A 107 -6.04 4.98 0.72
C TYR A 107 -6.52 6.27 0.05
N THR A 108 -7.33 7.06 0.73
CA THR A 108 -7.71 8.41 0.27
C THR A 108 -6.49 9.32 0.20
N LEU A 109 -5.59 9.27 1.18
CA LEU A 109 -4.33 10.02 1.14
C LEU A 109 -3.46 9.60 -0.05
N LEU A 110 -3.32 8.29 -0.30
CA LEU A 110 -2.55 7.78 -1.45
C LEU A 110 -3.12 8.24 -2.78
N GLY A 111 -4.45 8.28 -2.93
CA GLY A 111 -5.13 8.79 -4.12
C GLY A 111 -5.02 10.30 -4.32
N ASN A 112 -4.69 11.06 -3.26
CA ASN A 112 -4.71 12.54 -3.22
C ASN A 112 -3.36 13.15 -2.80
N LEU A 113 -2.25 12.58 -3.25
CA LEU A 113 -0.90 13.05 -2.93
C LEU A 113 -0.50 14.36 -3.63
N GLY A 114 -1.22 14.76 -4.69
CA GLY A 114 -0.85 15.91 -5.53
C GLY A 114 0.20 15.59 -6.60
N VAL A 115 0.75 14.39 -6.61
CA VAL A 115 1.64 13.83 -7.62
C VAL A 115 1.14 12.45 -8.05
N PRO A 116 1.52 11.94 -9.25
CA PRO A 116 1.12 10.60 -9.68
C PRO A 116 1.59 9.51 -8.71
N SER A 117 0.72 8.53 -8.44
CA SER A 117 1.05 7.34 -7.67
C SER A 117 1.00 6.08 -8.53
N PHE A 118 1.96 5.19 -8.31
CA PHE A 118 2.15 3.96 -9.08
C PHE A 118 2.11 2.75 -8.16
N ALA A 119 1.36 1.71 -8.51
CA ALA A 119 1.47 0.41 -7.88
C ALA A 119 2.31 -0.51 -8.76
N PHE A 120 3.42 -1.01 -8.24
CA PHE A 120 4.23 -2.06 -8.86
C PHE A 120 3.90 -3.39 -8.20
N ILE A 121 2.91 -4.10 -8.77
CA ILE A 121 2.42 -5.37 -8.23
C ILE A 121 3.41 -6.46 -8.61
N ASN A 122 4.33 -6.75 -7.70
CA ASN A 122 5.46 -7.66 -7.87
C ASN A 122 5.18 -9.09 -7.39
N GLY A 123 4.00 -9.33 -6.83
CA GLY A 123 3.60 -10.63 -6.27
C GLY A 123 2.16 -10.62 -5.78
N VAL A 124 1.86 -11.49 -4.83
CA VAL A 124 0.52 -11.64 -4.25
C VAL A 124 -0.04 -10.29 -3.80
N ALA A 125 -1.24 -9.94 -4.29
CA ALA A 125 -1.99 -8.76 -3.83
C ALA A 125 -3.48 -9.15 -3.69
N LEU A 126 -3.92 -9.32 -2.45
CA LEU A 126 -5.26 -9.78 -2.11
C LEU A 126 -5.96 -8.81 -1.17
N GLY A 127 -7.29 -8.71 -1.27
CA GLY A 127 -8.11 -7.90 -0.39
C GLY A 127 -7.60 -6.47 -0.27
N GLY A 128 -7.45 -5.95 0.93
CA GLY A 128 -6.89 -4.62 1.19
C GLY A 128 -5.54 -4.35 0.54
N GLY A 129 -4.73 -5.40 0.26
CA GLY A 129 -3.50 -5.26 -0.53
C GLY A 129 -3.77 -4.89 -1.98
N LEU A 130 -4.81 -5.45 -2.60
CA LEU A 130 -5.24 -5.05 -3.93
C LEU A 130 -5.94 -3.68 -3.88
N GLU A 131 -6.79 -3.42 -2.88
CA GLU A 131 -7.49 -2.14 -2.71
C GLU A 131 -6.49 -0.98 -2.61
N LEU A 132 -5.37 -1.15 -1.87
CA LEU A 132 -4.27 -0.19 -1.84
C LEU A 132 -3.75 0.13 -3.25
N THR A 133 -3.58 -0.89 -4.10
CA THR A 133 -3.12 -0.67 -5.47
C THR A 133 -4.16 0.02 -6.34
N LEU A 134 -5.46 -0.21 -6.07
CA LEU A 134 -6.56 0.44 -6.77
C LEU A 134 -6.65 1.93 -6.44
N ALA A 135 -6.20 2.35 -5.26
CA ALA A 135 -6.09 3.76 -4.88
C ALA A 135 -4.96 4.50 -5.62
N CYS A 136 -3.99 3.80 -6.22
CA CYS A 136 -2.94 4.42 -7.04
C CYS A 136 -3.47 4.91 -8.39
N THR A 137 -2.85 5.97 -8.94
CA THR A 137 -3.15 6.52 -10.26
C THR A 137 -2.89 5.47 -11.37
N TYR A 138 -1.77 4.76 -11.28
CA TYR A 138 -1.36 3.77 -12.27
C TYR A 138 -0.97 2.45 -11.61
N ARG A 139 -1.13 1.35 -12.34
CA ARG A 139 -0.79 0.00 -11.89
C ARG A 139 -0.05 -0.74 -12.98
N THR A 140 1.00 -1.46 -12.57
CA THR A 140 1.66 -2.48 -13.40
C THR A 140 1.69 -3.79 -12.62
N VAL A 141 1.53 -4.89 -13.32
CA VAL A 141 1.50 -6.23 -12.73
C VAL A 141 2.59 -7.07 -13.36
N SER A 142 3.45 -7.68 -12.54
CA SER A 142 4.43 -8.65 -13.04
C SER A 142 3.72 -9.86 -13.64
N GLY A 143 4.20 -10.35 -14.79
CA GLY A 143 3.65 -11.55 -15.42
C GLY A 143 3.74 -12.83 -14.59
N SER A 144 4.51 -12.82 -13.49
CA SER A 144 4.63 -13.93 -12.56
C SER A 144 3.62 -13.90 -11.40
N VAL A 145 2.77 -12.88 -11.31
CA VAL A 145 1.75 -12.77 -10.27
C VAL A 145 0.67 -13.82 -10.50
N HIS A 146 0.46 -14.68 -9.51
CA HIS A 146 -0.50 -15.80 -9.57
C HIS A 146 -1.71 -15.63 -8.64
N ALA A 147 -1.69 -14.62 -7.75
CA ALA A 147 -2.78 -14.33 -6.81
C ALA A 147 -3.04 -12.82 -6.75
N LEU A 148 -4.11 -12.40 -7.43
CA LEU A 148 -4.58 -11.03 -7.50
C LEU A 148 -6.10 -11.04 -7.43
N GLY A 149 -6.70 -10.45 -6.40
CA GLY A 149 -8.15 -10.46 -6.25
C GLY A 149 -8.67 -9.93 -4.92
N LEU A 150 -9.99 -9.91 -4.83
CA LEU A 150 -10.76 -9.50 -3.65
C LEU A 150 -11.52 -10.72 -3.10
N PRO A 151 -10.91 -11.53 -2.21
CA PRO A 151 -11.51 -12.76 -1.72
C PRO A 151 -12.49 -12.57 -0.56
N GLU A 152 -12.83 -11.33 -0.19
CA GLU A 152 -13.61 -10.96 0.99
C GLU A 152 -14.96 -11.70 1.05
N THR A 153 -15.63 -11.88 -0.08
CA THR A 153 -16.92 -12.60 -0.14
C THR A 153 -16.82 -14.06 0.29
N SER A 154 -15.65 -14.70 0.11
CA SER A 154 -15.39 -16.06 0.60
C SER A 154 -15.29 -16.13 2.13
N LEU A 155 -15.12 -14.98 2.79
CA LEU A 155 -15.06 -14.82 4.23
C LEU A 155 -16.35 -14.23 4.82
N GLY A 156 -17.39 -14.02 3.98
CA GLY A 156 -18.62 -13.34 4.38
C GLY A 156 -18.44 -11.84 4.62
N LEU A 157 -17.42 -11.25 4.02
CA LEU A 157 -17.09 -9.82 4.10
C LEU A 157 -17.35 -9.13 2.75
N VAL A 158 -17.31 -7.82 2.74
CA VAL A 158 -17.31 -6.98 1.55
C VAL A 158 -15.96 -6.24 1.51
N PRO A 159 -15.32 -6.07 0.33
CA PRO A 159 -14.18 -5.17 0.20
C PRO A 159 -14.53 -3.80 0.78
N GLY A 160 -13.71 -3.27 1.66
CA GLY A 160 -14.13 -2.15 2.50
C GLY A 160 -13.06 -1.11 2.79
N TRP A 161 -11.94 -1.13 2.07
CA TRP A 161 -10.88 -0.13 2.22
C TRP A 161 -10.69 0.72 0.96
#